data_e89ae79d07e2f338f9a6a02a0b8bfbe3
#
_entry.id   e89ae79d07e2f338f9a6a02a0b8bfbe3
#
_cell.length_a   1.000
_cell.length_b   1.000
_cell.length_c   1.000
_cell.angle_alpha   90.00
_cell.angle_beta   90.00
_cell.angle_gamma   90.00
#
_symmetry.space_group_name_H-M   'P 1'
#
loop_
_entity.id
_entity.type
_entity.pdbx_description
1 polymer ?
#
loop_
_entity_poly.entity_id
_entity_poly.type
_entity_poly.pdbx_seq_one_letter_code
_entity_poly.pdbx_strand_id
1 'polypeptide(L)'
;MIKLNHVSFSYQNGEANEMQVLSDVSFQASRGECVVLCGKSGCGKTTMLRLVNGLIPHFYTGKLEGNVLVGGQEMQQTPLSQTSRIVGSVFQNPRTQFFHLDTTGEMAFNLENQNVPRPQMKKRLEEVSYRLNLQELMDRNIFELSGGEKQQIACGSVYAALPSVIVMDEPSSNLDMESIRKLQKLIRMMKDEGRTVLISEHRLWYLEGIADRYVLLEDGRIRQKFTPEAAADLSLEKRKALGLRAVKREQLYELRPDMGLIKQKSTGLEIDGLQFSRQMRQVLNVPHLEIPSGAIVAVIGENGAGKSTFSLCLAGLLKHTGTVRIDGKKIAHKKLPEQVYLVMQEAGHQLFSDTVLGELTLNNPALSEEKGKEVLTTLGLNGMENRHPGSLSGGQQQRLSLGTALCMKRKLMLYDEPTSGQDGENLLRTAELIRAANKQAASTLIVTHDPELILRCATHILHIHAGEVKKFIPLDARGVIYMKKVFGEDAQTKKPQKTGIPRLLEFTGRHRPLLGAAQLLSGISALFLLGPFVCVYFAARALLTGLTGGGF
;
A
#
# COMPACT_ATOMS: atom_id res chain seq x y z
N MET A 1 14.21 -23.88 -0.78
CA MET A 1 14.37 -22.89 -1.88
C MET A 1 15.28 -21.75 -1.45
N ILE A 2 15.05 -21.17 -0.28
CA ILE A 2 15.93 -20.18 0.38
C ILE A 2 16.48 -20.82 1.65
N LYS A 3 17.79 -20.67 1.92
CA LYS A 3 18.41 -21.18 3.15
C LYS A 3 19.52 -20.23 3.61
N LEU A 4 19.43 -19.73 4.83
CA LEU A 4 20.44 -19.00 5.55
C LEU A 4 20.96 -19.90 6.68
N ASN A 5 22.28 -20.09 6.78
CA ASN A 5 22.91 -20.93 7.81
C ASN A 5 23.83 -20.05 8.65
N HIS A 6 23.47 -19.82 9.90
CA HIS A 6 24.26 -19.08 10.89
C HIS A 6 24.80 -17.75 10.35
N VAL A 7 23.90 -16.95 9.70
CA VAL A 7 24.27 -15.73 9.02
C VAL A 7 24.35 -14.57 10.00
N SER A 8 25.51 -13.92 10.05
CA SER A 8 25.74 -12.63 10.72
C SER A 8 26.20 -11.60 9.71
N PHE A 9 25.74 -10.37 9.83
CA PHE A 9 26.12 -9.29 8.92
C PHE A 9 26.26 -7.96 9.63
N SER A 10 27.39 -7.27 9.36
CA SER A 10 27.68 -5.91 9.81
C SER A 10 27.97 -5.02 8.61
N TYR A 11 27.29 -3.84 8.52
CA TYR A 11 27.65 -2.83 7.52
C TYR A 11 28.95 -2.12 7.92
N GLN A 12 29.81 -1.83 6.96
CA GLN A 12 30.97 -0.96 7.14
C GLN A 12 30.59 0.48 6.82
N ASN A 13 30.54 1.33 7.85
CA ASN A 13 30.32 2.78 7.73
C ASN A 13 31.63 3.52 8.03
N GLY A 14 32.54 3.61 7.01
CA GLY A 14 33.88 4.21 7.18
C GLY A 14 34.85 3.34 7.96
N GLU A 15 36.04 3.85 8.26
CA GLU A 15 37.17 3.06 8.80
C GLU A 15 37.00 2.59 10.27
N ALA A 16 35.99 3.07 11.02
CA ALA A 16 35.92 2.84 12.47
C ALA A 16 34.59 2.34 13.04
N ASN A 17 33.50 2.22 12.28
CA ASN A 17 32.20 1.85 12.82
C ASN A 17 31.58 0.65 12.08
N GLU A 18 31.72 -0.55 12.64
CA GLU A 18 30.93 -1.71 12.25
C GLU A 18 29.56 -1.63 12.97
N MET A 19 28.49 -1.62 12.20
CA MET A 19 27.14 -1.73 12.72
C MET A 19 26.59 -3.13 12.43
N GLN A 20 26.59 -3.99 13.43
CA GLN A 20 25.99 -5.33 13.31
C GLN A 20 24.47 -5.20 13.20
N VAL A 21 23.92 -5.78 12.14
CA VAL A 21 22.47 -5.73 11.85
C VAL A 21 21.82 -7.11 11.92
N LEU A 22 22.56 -8.17 11.58
CA LEU A 22 22.10 -9.55 11.74
C LEU A 22 23.10 -10.34 12.60
N SER A 23 22.60 -11.18 13.48
CA SER A 23 23.38 -11.99 14.41
C SER A 23 22.85 -13.43 14.46
N ASP A 24 23.64 -14.36 13.93
CA ASP A 24 23.37 -15.81 13.96
C ASP A 24 21.97 -16.20 13.43
N VAL A 25 21.60 -15.68 12.27
CA VAL A 25 20.31 -15.94 11.65
C VAL A 25 20.33 -17.26 10.89
N SER A 26 19.50 -18.22 11.32
CA SER A 26 19.24 -19.47 10.60
C SER A 26 17.78 -19.50 10.14
N PHE A 27 17.58 -19.53 8.80
CA PHE A 27 16.29 -19.43 8.16
C PHE A 27 16.18 -20.36 6.96
N GLN A 28 14.99 -20.87 6.72
CA GLN A 28 14.69 -21.68 5.54
C GLN A 28 13.29 -21.36 5.02
N ALA A 29 13.13 -21.24 3.69
CA ALA A 29 11.84 -21.23 3.02
C ALA A 29 11.80 -22.29 1.92
N SER A 30 10.68 -23.01 1.86
CA SER A 30 10.43 -24.08 0.90
C SER A 30 9.99 -23.50 -0.46
N ARG A 31 9.99 -24.32 -1.50
CA ARG A 31 9.46 -23.92 -2.80
C ARG A 31 7.95 -23.69 -2.70
N GLY A 32 7.47 -22.57 -3.27
CA GLY A 32 6.04 -22.21 -3.26
C GLY A 32 5.55 -21.63 -1.92
N GLU A 33 6.44 -21.48 -0.91
CA GLU A 33 6.07 -20.91 0.38
C GLU A 33 6.08 -19.39 0.34
N CYS A 34 5.06 -18.76 0.93
CA CYS A 34 4.99 -17.33 1.17
C CYS A 34 5.33 -17.05 2.63
N VAL A 35 6.50 -16.48 2.88
CA VAL A 35 7.00 -16.14 4.22
C VAL A 35 7.01 -14.64 4.42
N VAL A 36 6.45 -14.18 5.54
CA VAL A 36 6.39 -12.77 5.90
C VAL A 36 7.37 -12.48 7.04
N LEU A 37 8.33 -11.61 6.77
CA LEU A 37 9.24 -11.07 7.78
C LEU A 37 8.55 -9.88 8.45
N CYS A 38 8.36 -9.95 9.76
CA CYS A 38 7.74 -8.89 10.56
C CYS A 38 8.64 -8.52 11.74
N GLY A 39 8.34 -7.40 12.40
CA GLY A 39 9.13 -6.88 13.52
C GLY A 39 9.30 -5.36 13.40
N LYS A 40 9.93 -4.76 14.40
CA LYS A 40 10.14 -3.31 14.48
C LYS A 40 11.00 -2.78 13.33
N SER A 41 10.89 -1.49 13.05
CA SER A 41 11.77 -0.84 12.07
C SER A 41 13.23 -0.95 12.51
N GLY A 42 14.14 -1.24 11.56
CA GLY A 42 15.57 -1.39 11.86
C GLY A 42 15.99 -2.78 12.41
N CYS A 43 15.09 -3.73 12.60
CA CYS A 43 15.44 -5.06 13.15
C CYS A 43 16.13 -6.02 12.16
N GLY A 44 16.46 -5.57 10.92
CA GLY A 44 17.21 -6.37 9.96
C GLY A 44 16.40 -7.00 8.81
N LYS A 45 15.09 -6.73 8.67
CA LYS A 45 14.22 -7.30 7.61
C LYS A 45 14.78 -7.04 6.20
N THR A 46 15.01 -5.76 5.86
CA THR A 46 15.57 -5.35 4.57
C THR A 46 16.95 -5.95 4.32
N THR A 47 17.79 -6.05 5.36
CA THR A 47 19.12 -6.69 5.27
C THR A 47 18.99 -8.17 4.92
N MET A 48 18.03 -8.87 5.51
CA MET A 48 17.74 -10.26 5.17
C MET A 48 17.27 -10.43 3.72
N LEU A 49 16.45 -9.50 3.19
CA LEU A 49 16.05 -9.50 1.77
C LEU A 49 17.25 -9.24 0.86
N ARG A 50 18.15 -8.29 1.24
CA ARG A 50 19.38 -7.97 0.48
C ARG A 50 20.36 -9.13 0.41
N LEU A 51 20.40 -10.00 1.41
CA LEU A 51 21.17 -11.24 1.36
C LEU A 51 20.56 -12.22 0.36
N VAL A 52 19.24 -12.36 0.34
CA VAL A 52 18.53 -13.31 -0.54
C VAL A 52 18.62 -12.89 -2.01
N ASN A 53 18.57 -11.59 -2.31
CA ASN A 53 18.66 -11.10 -3.69
C ASN A 53 20.12 -10.81 -4.15
N GLY A 54 21.12 -11.13 -3.32
CA GLY A 54 22.54 -10.99 -3.64
C GLY A 54 23.06 -9.55 -3.64
N LEU A 55 22.25 -8.54 -3.25
CA LEU A 55 22.75 -7.18 -3.07
C LEU A 55 23.81 -7.09 -1.96
N ILE A 56 23.78 -8.00 -1.00
CA ILE A 56 24.87 -8.28 -0.06
C ILE A 56 25.48 -9.62 -0.48
N PRO A 57 26.79 -9.67 -0.74
CA PRO A 57 27.82 -8.62 -0.54
C PRO A 57 28.13 -7.77 -1.78
N HIS A 58 27.47 -7.99 -2.93
CA HIS A 58 27.91 -7.45 -4.23
C HIS A 58 27.72 -5.93 -4.40
N PHE A 59 26.73 -5.35 -3.73
CA PHE A 59 26.45 -3.91 -3.79
C PHE A 59 26.65 -3.23 -2.43
N TYR A 60 26.16 -3.86 -1.36
CA TYR A 60 26.37 -3.38 -0.01
C TYR A 60 27.54 -4.13 0.62
N THR A 61 28.60 -3.39 0.94
CA THR A 61 29.81 -3.93 1.56
C THR A 61 29.65 -4.08 3.06
N GLY A 62 30.30 -5.10 3.62
CA GLY A 62 30.28 -5.37 5.05
C GLY A 62 30.89 -6.73 5.37
N LYS A 63 30.94 -7.05 6.67
CA LYS A 63 31.41 -8.35 7.14
C LYS A 63 30.25 -9.33 7.16
N LEU A 64 30.31 -10.36 6.32
CA LEU A 64 29.33 -11.44 6.23
C LEU A 64 29.93 -12.74 6.73
N GLU A 65 29.26 -13.37 7.70
CA GLU A 65 29.59 -14.71 8.21
C GLU A 65 28.41 -15.65 7.94
N GLY A 66 28.69 -16.94 7.78
CA GLY A 66 27.68 -17.94 7.42
C GLY A 66 27.42 -17.99 5.91
N ASN A 67 26.41 -18.77 5.49
CA ASN A 67 26.12 -19.04 4.08
C ASN A 67 24.68 -18.73 3.71
N VAL A 68 24.48 -18.14 2.51
CA VAL A 68 23.17 -17.84 1.92
C VAL A 68 23.00 -18.61 0.62
N LEU A 69 22.04 -19.54 0.61
CA LEU A 69 21.71 -20.37 -0.55
C LEU A 69 20.31 -20.03 -1.07
N VAL A 70 20.19 -19.74 -2.37
CA VAL A 70 18.93 -19.48 -3.04
C VAL A 70 18.88 -20.26 -4.36
N GLY A 71 17.84 -21.09 -4.52
CA GLY A 71 17.75 -21.97 -5.68
C GLY A 71 18.88 -22.97 -5.80
N GLY A 72 19.59 -23.28 -4.70
CA GLY A 72 20.78 -24.13 -4.69
C GLY A 72 22.09 -23.42 -5.01
N GLN A 73 22.07 -22.12 -5.29
CA GLN A 73 23.25 -21.30 -5.54
C GLN A 73 23.65 -20.49 -4.31
N GLU A 74 24.95 -20.38 -4.06
CA GLU A 74 25.51 -19.58 -2.97
C GLU A 74 25.60 -18.11 -3.40
N MET A 75 24.86 -17.24 -2.73
CA MET A 75 24.70 -15.83 -3.14
C MET A 75 25.99 -15.01 -3.05
N GLN A 76 26.89 -15.38 -2.14
CA GLN A 76 28.21 -14.75 -2.01
C GLN A 76 29.10 -14.92 -3.25
N GLN A 77 28.93 -16.03 -3.97
CA GLN A 77 29.74 -16.40 -5.12
C GLN A 77 29.02 -16.19 -6.46
N THR A 78 27.69 -16.02 -6.43
CA THR A 78 26.85 -15.93 -7.63
C THR A 78 26.79 -14.48 -8.10
N PRO A 79 27.23 -14.14 -9.32
CA PRO A 79 27.13 -12.79 -9.86
C PRO A 79 25.68 -12.28 -9.90
N LEU A 80 25.44 -10.98 -9.71
CA LEU A 80 24.10 -10.37 -9.73
C LEU A 80 23.32 -10.66 -11.01
N SER A 81 24.00 -10.75 -12.17
CA SER A 81 23.39 -11.12 -13.46
C SER A 81 22.80 -12.53 -13.48
N GLN A 82 23.33 -13.46 -12.69
CA GLN A 82 22.78 -14.80 -12.55
C GLN A 82 21.72 -14.83 -11.44
N THR A 83 21.95 -14.12 -10.32
CA THR A 83 21.00 -13.99 -9.22
C THR A 83 19.66 -13.42 -9.73
N SER A 84 19.69 -12.40 -10.61
CA SER A 84 18.49 -11.77 -11.16
C SER A 84 17.59 -12.70 -12.00
N ARG A 85 18.10 -13.84 -12.47
CA ARG A 85 17.31 -14.88 -13.14
C ARG A 85 16.53 -15.76 -12.16
N ILE A 86 17.00 -15.84 -10.91
CA ILE A 86 16.43 -16.68 -9.87
C ILE A 86 15.53 -15.86 -8.94
N VAL A 87 15.99 -14.65 -8.60
CA VAL A 87 15.36 -13.76 -7.61
C VAL A 87 14.89 -12.48 -8.27
N GLY A 88 13.58 -12.23 -8.25
CA GLY A 88 12.99 -10.95 -8.60
C GLY A 88 12.79 -10.09 -7.35
N SER A 89 13.11 -8.82 -7.42
CA SER A 89 13.04 -7.89 -6.28
C SER A 89 12.05 -6.77 -6.53
N VAL A 90 11.15 -6.52 -5.57
CA VAL A 90 10.28 -5.34 -5.51
C VAL A 90 10.74 -4.51 -4.32
N PHE A 91 11.23 -3.31 -4.58
CA PHE A 91 11.76 -2.41 -3.54
C PHE A 91 10.65 -1.57 -2.90
N GLN A 92 10.90 -1.08 -1.69
CA GLN A 92 9.98 -0.23 -0.92
C GLN A 92 9.54 1.02 -1.69
N ASN A 93 10.47 1.68 -2.38
CA ASN A 93 10.17 2.80 -3.25
C ASN A 93 10.28 2.37 -4.72
N PRO A 94 9.18 2.20 -5.46
CA PRO A 94 9.25 1.78 -6.87
C PRO A 94 9.98 2.77 -7.76
N ARG A 95 10.05 4.06 -7.38
CA ARG A 95 10.77 5.09 -8.17
C ARG A 95 12.27 4.80 -8.27
N THR A 96 12.85 4.16 -7.26
CA THR A 96 14.28 3.81 -7.27
C THR A 96 14.60 2.56 -8.08
N GLN A 97 13.57 1.87 -8.58
CA GLN A 97 13.69 0.64 -9.35
C GLN A 97 13.66 0.89 -10.86
N PHE A 98 13.07 2.01 -11.31
CA PHE A 98 12.84 2.28 -12.72
C PHE A 98 14.08 2.81 -13.44
N PHE A 99 14.34 2.25 -14.62
CA PHE A 99 15.41 2.63 -15.53
C PHE A 99 14.89 3.29 -16.82
N HIS A 100 13.64 3.00 -17.21
CA HIS A 100 13.01 3.54 -18.41
C HIS A 100 12.09 4.73 -18.11
N LEU A 101 11.82 5.53 -19.14
CA LEU A 101 10.88 6.64 -19.07
C LEU A 101 9.42 6.20 -19.29
N ASP A 102 9.24 5.09 -20.00
CA ASP A 102 7.94 4.51 -20.33
C ASP A 102 7.76 3.13 -19.68
N THR A 103 6.50 2.78 -19.48
CA THR A 103 6.10 1.57 -18.78
C THR A 103 6.38 0.29 -19.56
N THR A 104 6.28 0.33 -20.89
CA THR A 104 6.52 -0.84 -21.75
C THR A 104 7.99 -1.21 -21.76
N GLY A 105 8.88 -0.21 -21.91
CA GLY A 105 10.32 -0.39 -21.79
C GLY A 105 10.73 -0.91 -20.41
N GLU A 106 10.13 -0.36 -19.33
CA GLU A 106 10.44 -0.82 -17.98
C GLU A 106 10.01 -2.29 -17.75
N MET A 107 8.86 -2.70 -18.27
CA MET A 107 8.41 -4.08 -18.18
C MET A 107 9.25 -5.04 -19.04
N ALA A 108 9.84 -4.55 -20.14
CA ALA A 108 10.72 -5.32 -21.01
C ALA A 108 12.13 -5.47 -20.44
N PHE A 109 12.59 -4.53 -19.62
CA PHE A 109 13.98 -4.38 -19.19
C PHE A 109 14.64 -5.66 -18.68
N ASN A 110 13.96 -6.39 -17.79
CA ASN A 110 14.50 -7.66 -17.27
C ASN A 110 14.61 -8.75 -18.36
N LEU A 111 13.68 -8.78 -19.31
CA LEU A 111 13.69 -9.75 -20.42
C LEU A 111 14.79 -9.42 -21.42
N GLU A 112 15.06 -8.14 -21.66
CA GLU A 112 16.18 -7.66 -22.50
C GLU A 112 17.51 -8.06 -21.88
N ASN A 113 17.71 -7.83 -20.58
CA ASN A 113 18.91 -8.23 -19.86
C ASN A 113 19.14 -9.76 -19.83
N GLN A 114 18.06 -10.53 -19.96
CA GLN A 114 18.14 -11.99 -20.10
C GLN A 114 18.35 -12.47 -21.54
N ASN A 115 18.46 -11.55 -22.52
CA ASN A 115 18.55 -11.84 -23.96
C ASN A 115 17.36 -12.65 -24.49
N VAL A 116 16.14 -12.39 -23.99
CA VAL A 116 14.92 -13.04 -24.51
C VAL A 116 14.65 -12.54 -25.93
N PRO A 117 14.41 -13.42 -26.93
CA PRO A 117 14.10 -13.02 -28.30
C PRO A 117 12.88 -12.09 -28.37
N ARG A 118 12.95 -11.03 -29.18
CA ARG A 118 11.92 -9.98 -29.29
C ARG A 118 10.48 -10.48 -29.49
N PRO A 119 10.21 -11.52 -30.33
CA PRO A 119 8.86 -12.07 -30.48
C PRO A 119 8.32 -12.71 -29.19
N GLN A 120 9.20 -13.41 -28.45
CA GLN A 120 8.83 -14.05 -27.18
C GLN A 120 8.59 -13.00 -26.09
N MET A 121 9.43 -11.96 -26.07
CA MET A 121 9.28 -10.81 -25.16
C MET A 121 7.93 -10.12 -25.37
N LYS A 122 7.57 -9.77 -26.62
CA LYS A 122 6.28 -9.15 -26.94
C LYS A 122 5.10 -9.99 -26.45
N LYS A 123 5.09 -11.29 -26.79
CA LYS A 123 4.06 -12.22 -26.31
C LYS A 123 3.96 -12.26 -24.80
N ARG A 124 5.12 -12.27 -24.11
CA ARG A 124 5.18 -12.29 -22.65
C ARG A 124 4.64 -11.01 -22.01
N LEU A 125 4.97 -9.84 -22.57
CA LEU A 125 4.46 -8.55 -22.09
C LEU A 125 2.95 -8.44 -22.29
N GLU A 126 2.41 -8.89 -23.44
CA GLU A 126 0.97 -8.95 -23.70
C GLU A 126 0.26 -9.85 -22.67
N GLU A 127 0.81 -11.04 -22.41
CA GLU A 127 0.27 -11.96 -21.40
C GLU A 127 0.27 -11.36 -20.00
N VAL A 128 1.39 -10.75 -19.58
CA VAL A 128 1.53 -10.13 -18.25
C VAL A 128 0.59 -8.93 -18.10
N SER A 129 0.55 -8.06 -19.11
CA SER A 129 -0.32 -6.88 -19.09
C SER A 129 -1.80 -7.28 -18.95
N TYR A 130 -2.22 -8.32 -19.64
CA TYR A 130 -3.58 -8.86 -19.55
C TYR A 130 -3.87 -9.47 -18.17
N ARG A 131 -2.98 -10.35 -17.67
CA ARG A 131 -3.16 -11.02 -16.37
C ARG A 131 -3.22 -10.05 -15.19
N LEU A 132 -2.42 -8.99 -15.24
CA LEU A 132 -2.32 -8.00 -14.18
C LEU A 132 -3.23 -6.78 -14.38
N ASN A 133 -4.03 -6.73 -15.44
CA ASN A 133 -4.86 -5.60 -15.84
C ASN A 133 -4.04 -4.31 -15.98
N LEU A 134 -2.91 -4.37 -16.68
CA LEU A 134 -1.99 -3.25 -16.91
C LEU A 134 -2.15 -2.61 -18.30
N GLN A 135 -3.10 -3.07 -19.12
CA GLN A 135 -3.25 -2.63 -20.52
C GLN A 135 -3.35 -1.10 -20.64
N GLU A 136 -4.12 -0.46 -19.75
CA GLU A 136 -4.29 0.99 -19.73
C GLU A 136 -3.05 1.74 -19.23
N LEU A 137 -2.10 1.04 -18.63
CA LEU A 137 -0.84 1.61 -18.14
C LEU A 137 0.31 1.42 -19.13
N MET A 138 0.15 0.61 -20.18
CA MET A 138 1.20 0.41 -21.17
C MET A 138 1.41 1.69 -21.99
N ASP A 139 2.63 1.86 -22.49
CA ASP A 139 3.07 3.01 -23.32
C ASP A 139 2.88 4.39 -22.66
N ARG A 140 2.78 4.44 -21.31
CA ARG A 140 2.65 5.68 -20.56
C ARG A 140 3.99 6.11 -19.96
N ASN A 141 4.13 7.42 -19.78
CA ASN A 141 5.27 7.98 -19.06
C ASN A 141 5.18 7.61 -17.56
N ILE A 142 6.24 7.00 -17.04
CA ILE A 142 6.33 6.53 -15.64
C ILE A 142 6.19 7.69 -14.63
N PHE A 143 6.67 8.89 -14.98
CA PHE A 143 6.57 10.04 -14.07
C PHE A 143 5.14 10.53 -13.87
N GLU A 144 4.24 10.25 -14.82
CA GLU A 144 2.82 10.63 -14.75
C GLU A 144 1.96 9.64 -13.95
N LEU A 145 2.52 8.46 -13.63
CA LEU A 145 1.81 7.43 -12.89
C LEU A 145 1.68 7.80 -11.40
N SER A 146 0.55 7.44 -10.82
CA SER A 146 0.34 7.43 -9.37
C SER A 146 1.25 6.42 -8.66
N GLY A 147 1.41 6.55 -7.34
CA GLY A 147 2.22 5.60 -6.55
C GLY A 147 1.76 4.14 -6.68
N GLY A 148 0.44 3.92 -6.69
CA GLY A 148 -0.13 2.58 -6.87
C GLY A 148 0.10 2.01 -8.27
N GLU A 149 -0.02 2.83 -9.32
CA GLU A 149 0.28 2.42 -10.71
C GLU A 149 1.77 2.10 -10.88
N LYS A 150 2.66 2.90 -10.28
CA LYS A 150 4.11 2.62 -10.24
C LYS A 150 4.40 1.27 -9.60
N GLN A 151 3.76 0.97 -8.47
CA GLN A 151 3.92 -0.32 -7.80
C GLN A 151 3.43 -1.48 -8.68
N GLN A 152 2.32 -1.30 -9.39
CA GLN A 152 1.82 -2.31 -10.33
C GLN A 152 2.80 -2.58 -11.48
N ILE A 153 3.41 -1.53 -12.07
CA ILE A 153 4.44 -1.67 -13.11
C ILE A 153 5.68 -2.35 -12.55
N ALA A 154 6.19 -1.94 -11.37
CA ALA A 154 7.34 -2.57 -10.74
C ALA A 154 7.10 -4.08 -10.48
N CYS A 155 5.93 -4.43 -9.96
CA CYS A 155 5.54 -5.84 -9.80
C CYS A 155 5.39 -6.57 -11.14
N GLY A 156 4.84 -5.89 -12.17
CA GLY A 156 4.69 -6.43 -13.53
C GLY A 156 6.04 -6.75 -14.18
N SER A 157 7.01 -5.83 -14.07
CA SER A 157 8.39 -6.00 -14.57
C SER A 157 9.07 -7.22 -13.91
N VAL A 158 8.94 -7.35 -12.58
CA VAL A 158 9.47 -8.52 -11.85
C VAL A 158 8.77 -9.81 -12.28
N TYR A 159 7.43 -9.78 -12.38
CA TYR A 159 6.65 -10.97 -12.77
C TYR A 159 6.93 -11.40 -14.22
N ALA A 160 7.20 -10.45 -15.13
CA ALA A 160 7.53 -10.75 -16.54
C ALA A 160 8.77 -11.64 -16.67
N ALA A 161 9.76 -11.47 -15.81
CA ALA A 161 11.02 -12.24 -15.80
C ALA A 161 10.85 -13.69 -15.30
N LEU A 162 9.71 -14.08 -14.74
CA LEU A 162 9.42 -15.41 -14.20
C LEU A 162 10.43 -15.93 -13.16
N PRO A 163 10.87 -15.15 -12.19
CA PRO A 163 11.80 -15.64 -11.19
C PRO A 163 11.18 -16.74 -10.34
N SER A 164 11.99 -17.66 -9.83
CA SER A 164 11.52 -18.72 -8.93
C SER A 164 11.35 -18.26 -7.49
N VAL A 165 12.05 -17.19 -7.10
CA VAL A 165 11.97 -16.50 -5.81
C VAL A 165 11.62 -15.06 -6.04
N ILE A 166 10.71 -14.51 -5.24
CA ILE A 166 10.32 -13.11 -5.26
C ILE A 166 10.54 -12.54 -3.87
N VAL A 167 11.31 -11.46 -3.78
CA VAL A 167 11.49 -10.70 -2.55
C VAL A 167 10.78 -9.36 -2.67
N MET A 168 10.04 -8.96 -1.63
CA MET A 168 9.30 -7.71 -1.59
C MET A 168 9.60 -6.98 -0.28
N ASP A 169 10.08 -5.74 -0.37
CA ASP A 169 10.35 -4.91 0.80
C ASP A 169 9.27 -3.86 0.97
N GLU A 170 8.44 -4.00 2.00
CA GLU A 170 7.30 -3.15 2.35
C GLU A 170 6.44 -2.72 1.15
N PRO A 171 5.97 -3.67 0.32
CA PRO A 171 5.32 -3.34 -0.95
C PRO A 171 3.98 -2.61 -0.79
N SER A 172 3.39 -2.57 0.40
CA SER A 172 2.11 -1.90 0.67
C SER A 172 2.24 -0.48 1.24
N SER A 173 3.46 0.02 1.50
CA SER A 173 3.70 1.21 2.34
C SER A 173 2.97 2.48 1.87
N ASN A 174 2.90 2.74 0.57
CA ASN A 174 2.32 3.96 -0.01
C ASN A 174 1.04 3.68 -0.83
N LEU A 175 0.39 2.54 -0.59
CA LEU A 175 -0.75 2.12 -1.39
C LEU A 175 -2.08 2.44 -0.71
N ASP A 176 -3.05 2.89 -1.52
CA ASP A 176 -4.45 2.95 -1.13
C ASP A 176 -5.05 1.53 -1.06
N MET A 177 -6.28 1.44 -0.53
CA MET A 177 -6.93 0.16 -0.29
C MET A 177 -7.24 -0.63 -1.58
N GLU A 178 -7.44 0.06 -2.71
CA GLU A 178 -7.65 -0.60 -4.00
C GLU A 178 -6.34 -1.20 -4.53
N SER A 179 -5.25 -0.43 -4.46
CA SER A 179 -3.91 -0.88 -4.85
C SER A 179 -3.42 -2.03 -3.98
N ILE A 180 -3.70 -2.01 -2.66
CA ILE A 180 -3.41 -3.15 -1.76
C ILE A 180 -4.16 -4.41 -2.20
N ARG A 181 -5.42 -4.30 -2.62
CA ARG A 181 -6.18 -5.46 -3.11
C ARG A 181 -5.60 -6.02 -4.41
N LYS A 182 -5.12 -5.14 -5.31
CA LYS A 182 -4.43 -5.57 -6.54
C LYS A 182 -3.12 -6.28 -6.20
N LEU A 183 -2.33 -5.72 -5.28
CA LEU A 183 -1.11 -6.35 -4.77
C LEU A 183 -1.39 -7.71 -4.12
N GLN A 184 -2.42 -7.80 -3.28
CA GLN A 184 -2.85 -9.05 -2.64
C GLN A 184 -3.17 -10.14 -3.66
N LYS A 185 -3.92 -9.81 -4.72
CA LYS A 185 -4.24 -10.75 -5.81
C LYS A 185 -2.99 -11.20 -6.55
N LEU A 186 -2.07 -10.29 -6.80
CA LEU A 186 -0.80 -10.58 -7.48
C LEU A 186 0.07 -11.54 -6.65
N ILE A 187 0.25 -11.28 -5.36
CA ILE A 187 1.04 -12.15 -4.48
C ILE A 187 0.42 -13.55 -4.42
N ARG A 188 -0.91 -13.64 -4.32
CA ARG A 188 -1.63 -14.92 -4.35
C ARG A 188 -1.37 -15.68 -5.66
N MET A 189 -1.49 -15.00 -6.80
CA MET A 189 -1.25 -15.59 -8.12
C MET A 189 0.19 -16.12 -8.22
N MET A 190 1.19 -15.35 -7.80
CA MET A 190 2.60 -15.77 -7.81
C MET A 190 2.81 -17.02 -6.95
N LYS A 191 2.20 -17.06 -5.76
CA LYS A 191 2.23 -18.23 -4.87
C LYS A 191 1.56 -19.45 -5.50
N ASP A 192 0.37 -19.29 -6.07
CA ASP A 192 -0.40 -20.38 -6.69
C ASP A 192 0.33 -20.98 -7.91
N GLU A 193 1.19 -20.19 -8.57
CA GLU A 193 2.12 -20.65 -9.61
C GLU A 193 3.37 -21.36 -9.05
N GLY A 194 3.46 -21.58 -7.75
CA GLY A 194 4.58 -22.27 -7.09
C GLY A 194 5.83 -21.42 -6.91
N ARG A 195 5.73 -20.07 -7.01
CA ARG A 195 6.83 -19.15 -6.69
C ARG A 195 7.02 -19.05 -5.18
N THR A 196 8.27 -19.00 -4.75
CA THR A 196 8.59 -18.72 -3.35
C THR A 196 8.60 -17.22 -3.12
N VAL A 197 7.81 -16.74 -2.17
CA VAL A 197 7.67 -15.30 -1.92
C VAL A 197 8.16 -14.99 -0.50
N LEU A 198 9.12 -14.06 -0.40
CA LEU A 198 9.62 -13.54 0.88
C LEU A 198 9.30 -12.05 0.98
N ILE A 199 8.48 -11.68 1.94
CA ILE A 199 7.96 -10.32 2.08
C ILE A 199 8.41 -9.74 3.42
N SER A 200 9.04 -8.56 3.43
CA SER A 200 9.17 -7.71 4.61
C SER A 200 7.94 -6.81 4.67
N GLU A 201 7.21 -6.81 5.80
CA GLU A 201 5.98 -6.03 5.88
C GLU A 201 5.64 -5.63 7.32
N HIS A 202 5.04 -4.44 7.44
CA HIS A 202 4.43 -3.95 8.67
C HIS A 202 2.92 -4.11 8.67
N ARG A 203 2.27 -3.90 7.53
CA ARG A 203 0.83 -4.01 7.34
C ARG A 203 0.46 -5.46 6.99
N LEU A 204 0.21 -6.31 8.02
CA LEU A 204 0.12 -7.76 7.84
C LEU A 204 -1.25 -8.25 7.37
N TRP A 205 -2.34 -7.56 7.71
CA TRP A 205 -3.72 -8.01 7.51
C TRP A 205 -4.08 -8.35 6.05
N TYR A 206 -3.47 -7.70 5.06
CA TYR A 206 -3.78 -7.99 3.65
C TYR A 206 -3.15 -9.31 3.16
N LEU A 207 -2.21 -9.87 3.92
CA LEU A 207 -1.57 -11.15 3.64
C LEU A 207 -2.32 -12.32 4.31
N GLU A 208 -3.43 -12.05 4.99
CA GLU A 208 -4.32 -13.07 5.53
C GLU A 208 -4.78 -14.06 4.44
N GLY A 209 -4.64 -15.37 4.69
CA GLY A 209 -4.95 -16.43 3.75
C GLY A 209 -3.99 -16.55 2.56
N ILE A 210 -2.83 -15.85 2.59
CA ILE A 210 -1.74 -15.96 1.61
C ILE A 210 -0.46 -16.41 2.28
N ALA A 211 -0.07 -15.74 3.39
CA ALA A 211 1.11 -16.11 4.15
C ALA A 211 1.00 -17.53 4.70
N ASP A 212 2.06 -18.33 4.54
CA ASP A 212 2.17 -19.65 5.14
C ASP A 212 2.83 -19.57 6.52
N ARG A 213 3.62 -18.52 6.74
CA ARG A 213 4.37 -18.33 7.98
C ARG A 213 4.77 -16.87 8.17
N TYR A 214 4.72 -16.45 9.44
CA TYR A 214 5.28 -15.17 9.88
C TYR A 214 6.55 -15.41 10.68
N VAL A 215 7.60 -14.63 10.39
CA VAL A 215 8.90 -14.70 11.06
C VAL A 215 9.17 -13.35 11.73
N LEU A 216 9.17 -13.33 13.04
CA LEU A 216 9.43 -12.14 13.83
C LEU A 216 10.95 -11.98 14.02
N LEU A 217 11.46 -10.86 13.51
CA LEU A 217 12.83 -10.40 13.76
C LEU A 217 12.83 -9.37 14.89
N GLU A 218 13.80 -9.50 15.79
CA GLU A 218 14.07 -8.54 16.84
C GLU A 218 15.59 -8.47 17.04
N ASP A 219 16.14 -7.26 17.05
CA ASP A 219 17.57 -6.98 17.27
C ASP A 219 18.51 -7.88 16.41
N GLY A 220 18.19 -8.01 15.12
CA GLY A 220 18.98 -8.78 14.16
C GLY A 220 18.87 -10.31 14.30
N ARG A 221 17.95 -10.82 15.10
CA ARG A 221 17.75 -12.26 15.32
C ARG A 221 16.32 -12.69 15.01
N ILE A 222 16.14 -13.95 14.64
CA ILE A 222 14.80 -14.54 14.58
C ILE A 222 14.36 -14.86 16.00
N ARG A 223 13.41 -14.09 16.52
CA ARG A 223 12.85 -14.29 17.86
C ARG A 223 11.82 -15.41 17.88
N GLN A 224 10.91 -15.41 16.90
CA GLN A 224 9.80 -16.35 16.86
C GLN A 224 9.29 -16.58 15.45
N LYS A 225 8.75 -17.77 15.21
CA LYS A 225 8.06 -18.14 13.98
C LYS A 225 6.60 -18.47 14.33
N PHE A 226 5.65 -17.94 13.57
CA PHE A 226 4.22 -18.18 13.79
C PHE A 226 3.61 -18.86 12.58
N THR A 227 2.68 -19.77 12.82
CA THR A 227 1.71 -20.15 11.79
C THR A 227 0.71 -19.01 11.58
N PRO A 228 -0.03 -18.95 10.45
CA PRO A 228 -1.03 -17.91 10.22
C PRO A 228 -2.07 -17.82 11.34
N GLU A 229 -2.51 -18.97 11.88
CA GLU A 229 -3.49 -19.07 12.98
C GLU A 229 -2.91 -18.49 14.27
N ALA A 230 -1.70 -18.92 14.65
CA ALA A 230 -1.04 -18.44 15.86
C ALA A 230 -0.78 -16.92 15.82
N ALA A 231 -0.43 -16.37 14.64
CA ALA A 231 -0.25 -14.94 14.45
C ALA A 231 -1.58 -14.18 14.53
N ALA A 232 -2.65 -14.75 13.94
CA ALA A 232 -3.99 -14.19 13.97
C ALA A 232 -4.62 -14.19 15.37
N ASP A 233 -4.22 -15.10 16.25
CA ASP A 233 -4.72 -15.22 17.62
C ASP A 233 -3.94 -14.37 18.65
N LEU A 234 -2.96 -13.60 18.19
CA LEU A 234 -2.24 -12.66 19.07
C LEU A 234 -3.19 -11.58 19.59
N SER A 235 -3.28 -11.45 20.92
CA SER A 235 -4.05 -10.37 21.55
C SER A 235 -3.45 -9.00 21.23
N LEU A 236 -4.25 -7.93 21.41
CA LEU A 236 -3.82 -6.56 21.18
C LEU A 236 -2.56 -6.22 22.02
N GLU A 237 -2.51 -6.66 23.29
CA GLU A 237 -1.38 -6.41 24.19
C GLU A 237 -0.11 -7.12 23.69
N LYS A 238 -0.23 -8.37 23.25
CA LYS A 238 0.90 -9.13 22.70
C LYS A 238 1.40 -8.50 21.40
N ARG A 239 0.49 -8.09 20.51
CA ARG A 239 0.88 -7.39 19.27
C ARG A 239 1.61 -6.08 19.55
N LYS A 240 1.12 -5.28 20.52
CA LYS A 240 1.81 -4.04 20.97
C LYS A 240 3.21 -4.33 21.50
N ALA A 241 3.36 -5.34 22.40
CA ALA A 241 4.65 -5.71 22.97
C ALA A 241 5.67 -6.15 21.90
N LEU A 242 5.20 -6.82 20.84
CA LEU A 242 6.03 -7.27 19.72
C LEU A 242 6.21 -6.21 18.63
N GLY A 243 5.61 -5.02 18.74
CA GLY A 243 5.64 -3.98 17.73
C GLY A 243 4.89 -4.34 16.45
N LEU A 244 3.96 -5.30 16.52
CA LEU A 244 3.19 -5.79 15.37
C LEU A 244 1.89 -4.99 15.19
N ARG A 245 1.51 -4.81 13.95
CA ARG A 245 0.21 -4.29 13.53
C ARG A 245 -0.83 -5.42 13.44
N ALA A 246 -2.06 -5.09 13.07
CA ALA A 246 -3.12 -6.06 12.85
C ALA A 246 -2.69 -7.13 11.83
N VAL A 247 -2.88 -8.42 12.18
CA VAL A 247 -2.54 -9.58 11.34
C VAL A 247 -3.74 -10.01 10.51
N LYS A 248 -4.96 -9.86 11.04
CA LYS A 248 -6.22 -10.12 10.33
C LYS A 248 -7.12 -8.88 10.31
N ARG A 249 -8.05 -8.84 9.36
CA ARG A 249 -8.91 -7.67 9.12
C ARG A 249 -9.79 -7.30 10.30
N GLU A 250 -10.33 -8.29 11.01
CA GLU A 250 -11.17 -8.06 12.19
C GLU A 250 -10.42 -7.27 13.25
N GLN A 251 -9.13 -7.54 13.44
CA GLN A 251 -8.27 -6.86 14.40
C GLN A 251 -8.06 -5.36 14.11
N LEU A 252 -8.26 -4.92 12.86
CA LEU A 252 -8.24 -3.48 12.53
C LEU A 252 -9.30 -2.70 13.32
N TYR A 253 -10.44 -3.34 13.59
CA TYR A 253 -11.62 -2.70 14.18
C TYR A 253 -11.86 -3.08 15.65
N GLU A 254 -10.92 -3.77 16.29
CA GLU A 254 -10.93 -4.01 17.74
C GLU A 254 -10.82 -2.70 18.54
N LEU A 255 -10.23 -1.68 17.93
CA LEU A 255 -10.11 -0.35 18.49
C LEU A 255 -11.43 0.39 18.35
N ARG A 256 -11.98 0.85 19.46
CA ARG A 256 -13.13 1.74 19.46
C ARG A 256 -12.65 3.18 19.38
N PRO A 257 -13.25 4.01 18.51
CA PRO A 257 -12.97 5.44 18.50
C PRO A 257 -13.23 6.04 19.89
N ASP A 258 -12.34 6.91 20.32
CA ASP A 258 -12.54 7.65 21.57
C ASP A 258 -13.57 8.76 21.35
N MET A 259 -14.84 8.47 21.66
CA MET A 259 -15.96 9.38 21.49
C MET A 259 -15.92 10.61 22.45
N GLY A 260 -14.99 10.62 23.43
CA GLY A 260 -14.88 11.70 24.43
C GLY A 260 -14.25 12.99 23.91
N LEU A 261 -13.67 12.97 22.71
CA LEU A 261 -12.91 14.12 22.16
C LEU A 261 -13.79 15.21 21.51
N ILE A 262 -15.12 14.97 21.33
CA ILE A 262 -16.02 15.90 20.64
C ILE A 262 -16.86 16.66 21.68
N LYS A 263 -16.27 17.66 22.34
CA LYS A 263 -17.03 18.48 23.31
C LYS A 263 -17.29 19.93 22.88
N GLN A 264 -16.75 20.39 21.74
CA GLN A 264 -16.88 21.80 21.37
C GLN A 264 -17.93 22.01 20.27
N LYS A 265 -18.87 22.94 20.55
CA LYS A 265 -19.93 23.37 19.59
C LYS A 265 -19.45 24.47 18.63
N SER A 266 -18.21 24.99 18.80
CA SER A 266 -17.67 26.04 17.95
C SER A 266 -17.02 25.49 16.69
N THR A 267 -17.10 26.25 15.59
CA THR A 267 -16.41 25.94 14.34
C THR A 267 -14.94 26.29 14.42
N GLY A 268 -14.05 25.31 14.18
CA GLY A 268 -12.60 25.51 14.16
C GLY A 268 -12.08 25.90 12.79
N LEU A 269 -12.59 25.26 11.72
CA LEU A 269 -12.26 25.55 10.33
C LEU A 269 -13.53 25.63 9.49
N GLU A 270 -13.68 26.72 8.73
CA GLU A 270 -14.77 26.92 7.78
C GLU A 270 -14.20 27.27 6.41
N ILE A 271 -14.74 26.65 5.40
CA ILE A 271 -14.31 26.79 4.01
C ILE A 271 -15.54 27.09 3.14
N ASP A 272 -15.49 28.17 2.37
CA ASP A 272 -16.54 28.56 1.45
C ASP A 272 -15.99 28.76 0.04
N GLY A 273 -16.49 27.99 -0.93
CA GLY A 273 -16.21 28.14 -2.36
C GLY A 273 -14.75 27.89 -2.75
N LEU A 274 -14.03 26.99 -2.01
CA LEU A 274 -12.64 26.67 -2.34
C LEU A 274 -12.57 25.85 -3.61
N GLN A 275 -11.94 26.41 -4.64
CA GLN A 275 -11.71 25.74 -5.92
C GLN A 275 -10.24 25.87 -6.32
N PHE A 276 -9.73 24.79 -6.93
CA PHE A 276 -8.40 24.74 -7.52
C PHE A 276 -8.43 24.03 -8.86
N SER A 277 -7.79 24.65 -9.87
CA SER A 277 -7.63 24.09 -11.21
C SER A 277 -6.16 24.01 -11.59
N ARG A 278 -5.77 22.94 -12.27
CA ARG A 278 -4.43 22.74 -12.84
C ARG A 278 -4.58 22.53 -14.35
N GLN A 279 -3.86 23.33 -15.16
CA GLN A 279 -3.91 23.24 -16.63
C GLN A 279 -5.36 23.21 -17.17
N MET A 280 -6.19 24.16 -16.74
CA MET A 280 -7.63 24.30 -17.07
C MET A 280 -8.54 23.15 -16.62
N ARG A 281 -8.01 22.12 -15.96
CA ARG A 281 -8.81 21.05 -15.38
C ARG A 281 -9.08 21.34 -13.90
N GLN A 282 -10.36 21.36 -13.52
CA GLN A 282 -10.75 21.47 -12.11
C GLN A 282 -10.31 20.20 -11.36
N VAL A 283 -9.50 20.39 -10.31
CA VAL A 283 -8.95 19.31 -9.46
C VAL A 283 -9.67 19.26 -8.13
N LEU A 284 -10.14 20.42 -7.64
CA LEU A 284 -10.79 20.50 -6.33
C LEU A 284 -11.95 21.50 -6.40
N ASN A 285 -13.07 21.10 -5.80
CA ASN A 285 -14.28 21.91 -5.63
C ASN A 285 -14.91 21.60 -4.29
N VAL A 286 -14.76 22.52 -3.33
CA VAL A 286 -15.34 22.43 -1.97
C VAL A 286 -16.27 23.63 -1.78
N PRO A 287 -17.56 23.50 -2.12
CA PRO A 287 -18.49 24.62 -2.01
C PRO A 287 -18.64 25.14 -0.58
N HIS A 288 -18.78 24.23 0.38
CA HIS A 288 -18.90 24.55 1.79
C HIS A 288 -18.43 23.36 2.65
N LEU A 289 -17.68 23.67 3.73
CA LEU A 289 -17.26 22.68 4.72
C LEU A 289 -17.04 23.36 6.06
N GLU A 290 -17.67 22.84 7.11
CA GLU A 290 -17.46 23.24 8.50
C GLU A 290 -16.86 22.09 9.31
N ILE A 291 -15.76 22.35 10.01
CA ILE A 291 -15.08 21.39 10.88
C ILE A 291 -15.13 21.91 12.31
N PRO A 292 -15.62 21.12 13.27
CA PRO A 292 -15.68 21.52 14.67
C PRO A 292 -14.29 21.82 15.25
N SER A 293 -14.23 22.78 16.18
CA SER A 293 -13.01 23.08 16.92
C SER A 293 -12.55 21.86 17.74
N GLY A 294 -11.24 21.61 17.72
CA GLY A 294 -10.63 20.44 18.37
C GLY A 294 -10.84 19.12 17.64
N ALA A 295 -11.50 19.13 16.47
CA ALA A 295 -11.67 17.91 15.68
C ALA A 295 -10.34 17.43 15.07
N ILE A 296 -10.14 16.12 15.08
CA ILE A 296 -9.12 15.43 14.29
C ILE A 296 -9.85 14.71 13.16
N VAL A 297 -9.65 15.18 11.94
CA VAL A 297 -10.39 14.73 10.75
C VAL A 297 -9.53 13.84 9.88
N ALA A 298 -9.92 12.59 9.68
CA ALA A 298 -9.31 11.73 8.69
C ALA A 298 -9.86 12.05 7.30
N VAL A 299 -9.00 12.52 6.41
CA VAL A 299 -9.30 12.81 5.00
C VAL A 299 -9.03 11.55 4.20
N ILE A 300 -10.10 10.89 3.76
CA ILE A 300 -10.04 9.62 3.03
C ILE A 300 -10.56 9.79 1.60
N GLY A 301 -10.22 8.84 0.71
CA GLY A 301 -10.62 8.82 -0.70
C GLY A 301 -9.56 8.13 -1.56
N GLU A 302 -9.87 7.81 -2.79
CA GLU A 302 -8.97 7.14 -3.73
C GLU A 302 -7.72 7.99 -4.04
N ASN A 303 -6.67 7.35 -4.57
CA ASN A 303 -5.52 8.09 -5.08
C ASN A 303 -5.96 8.98 -6.26
N GLY A 304 -5.43 10.22 -6.29
CA GLY A 304 -5.86 11.20 -7.28
C GLY A 304 -7.19 11.92 -6.97
N ALA A 305 -7.89 11.58 -5.87
CA ALA A 305 -9.15 12.23 -5.48
C ALA A 305 -9.02 13.71 -5.06
N GLY A 306 -7.79 14.25 -4.95
CA GLY A 306 -7.54 15.65 -4.57
C GLY A 306 -7.18 15.87 -3.09
N LYS A 307 -6.95 14.82 -2.29
CA LYS A 307 -6.65 14.93 -0.85
C LYS A 307 -5.40 15.78 -0.54
N SER A 308 -4.26 15.46 -1.14
CA SER A 308 -3.02 16.24 -0.94
C SER A 308 -3.15 17.64 -1.54
N THR A 309 -3.86 17.80 -2.66
CA THR A 309 -4.18 19.14 -3.23
C THR A 309 -4.98 19.97 -2.24
N PHE A 310 -5.96 19.38 -1.56
CA PHE A 310 -6.74 20.03 -0.52
C PHE A 310 -5.85 20.51 0.62
N SER A 311 -4.95 19.65 1.12
CA SER A 311 -3.98 20.01 2.16
C SER A 311 -3.04 21.13 1.72
N LEU A 312 -2.52 21.08 0.48
CA LEU A 312 -1.64 22.12 -0.07
C LEU A 312 -2.36 23.47 -0.27
N CYS A 313 -3.64 23.47 -0.64
CA CYS A 313 -4.47 24.69 -0.70
C CYS A 313 -4.63 25.31 0.68
N LEU A 314 -4.98 24.51 1.70
CA LEU A 314 -5.14 24.98 3.08
C LEU A 314 -3.82 25.44 3.70
N ALA A 315 -2.70 24.85 3.32
CA ALA A 315 -1.37 25.29 3.74
C ALA A 315 -0.92 26.59 3.05
N GLY A 316 -1.68 27.11 2.07
CA GLY A 316 -1.33 28.31 1.30
C GLY A 316 -0.23 28.08 0.27
N LEU A 317 0.13 26.81 -0.03
CA LEU A 317 1.14 26.45 -1.02
C LEU A 317 0.58 26.41 -2.45
N LEU A 318 -0.73 26.23 -2.60
CA LEU A 318 -1.44 26.31 -3.88
C LEU A 318 -2.49 27.42 -3.80
N LYS A 319 -2.46 28.33 -4.79
CA LYS A 319 -3.41 29.45 -4.86
C LYS A 319 -4.77 28.92 -5.27
N HIS A 320 -5.78 29.14 -4.42
CA HIS A 320 -7.17 28.73 -4.65
C HIS A 320 -8.13 29.93 -4.62
N THR A 321 -9.34 29.73 -5.10
CA THR A 321 -10.46 30.68 -4.89
C THR A 321 -11.17 30.36 -3.57
N GLY A 322 -12.14 31.19 -3.21
CA GLY A 322 -12.94 31.00 -2.01
C GLY A 322 -12.33 31.58 -0.74
N THR A 323 -12.91 31.22 0.38
CA THR A 323 -12.58 31.80 1.69
C THR A 323 -12.29 30.68 2.70
N VAL A 324 -11.22 30.87 3.48
CA VAL A 324 -10.88 30.01 4.62
C VAL A 324 -10.98 30.83 5.90
N ARG A 325 -11.73 30.35 6.88
CA ARG A 325 -11.82 30.92 8.24
C ARG A 325 -11.32 29.92 9.26
N ILE A 326 -10.51 30.40 10.21
CA ILE A 326 -10.01 29.59 11.34
C ILE A 326 -10.43 30.30 12.63
N ASP A 327 -11.09 29.60 13.54
CA ASP A 327 -11.71 30.17 14.76
C ASP A 327 -12.59 31.39 14.41
N GLY A 328 -13.39 31.31 13.35
CA GLY A 328 -14.28 32.36 12.85
C GLY A 328 -13.59 33.55 12.17
N LYS A 329 -12.25 33.60 12.12
CA LYS A 329 -11.49 34.69 11.49
C LYS A 329 -11.14 34.32 10.04
N LYS A 330 -11.50 35.21 9.10
CA LYS A 330 -11.09 35.07 7.71
C LYS A 330 -9.58 35.20 7.58
N ILE A 331 -8.90 34.23 6.99
CA ILE A 331 -7.46 34.24 6.76
C ILE A 331 -7.18 34.55 5.30
N ALA A 332 -6.37 35.59 5.05
CA ALA A 332 -5.90 35.86 3.70
C ALA A 332 -4.94 34.77 3.23
N HIS A 333 -5.00 34.37 1.96
CA HIS A 333 -4.18 33.30 1.40
C HIS A 333 -2.68 33.42 1.76
N LYS A 334 -2.09 34.61 1.67
CA LYS A 334 -0.68 34.87 2.01
C LYS A 334 -0.36 34.65 3.49
N LYS A 335 -1.37 34.66 4.38
CA LYS A 335 -1.22 34.45 5.83
C LYS A 335 -1.54 33.01 6.27
N LEU A 336 -2.01 32.15 5.36
CA LEU A 336 -2.26 30.75 5.67
C LEU A 336 -1.00 30.03 6.21
N PRO A 337 0.22 30.19 5.64
CA PRO A 337 1.42 29.54 6.18
C PRO A 337 1.76 29.92 7.61
N GLU A 338 1.30 31.10 8.09
CA GLU A 338 1.50 31.53 9.49
C GLU A 338 0.54 30.84 10.46
N GLN A 339 -0.60 30.34 9.98
CA GLN A 339 -1.65 29.72 10.78
C GLN A 339 -1.68 28.19 10.65
N VAL A 340 -1.10 27.67 9.60
CA VAL A 340 -1.16 26.25 9.22
C VAL A 340 0.24 25.63 9.26
N TYR A 341 0.34 24.41 9.74
CA TYR A 341 1.54 23.59 9.57
C TYR A 341 1.17 22.30 8.83
N LEU A 342 1.94 21.97 7.80
CA LEU A 342 1.78 20.76 7.02
C LEU A 342 2.99 19.86 7.24
N VAL A 343 2.75 18.64 7.74
CA VAL A 343 3.72 17.54 7.70
C VAL A 343 3.55 16.80 6.40
N MET A 344 4.57 16.85 5.54
CA MET A 344 4.56 16.23 4.23
C MET A 344 4.79 14.72 4.31
N GLN A 345 4.34 14.00 3.28
CA GLN A 345 4.53 12.55 3.15
C GLN A 345 6.02 12.17 3.16
N GLU A 346 6.86 12.89 2.41
CA GLU A 346 8.31 12.73 2.40
C GLU A 346 8.94 13.74 3.39
N ALA A 347 9.07 13.34 4.65
CA ALA A 347 9.54 14.20 5.74
C ALA A 347 10.93 14.81 5.48
N GLY A 348 11.82 14.09 4.79
CA GLY A 348 13.16 14.58 4.47
C GLY A 348 13.18 15.88 3.65
N HIS A 349 12.14 16.15 2.85
CA HIS A 349 12.03 17.39 2.07
C HIS A 349 11.67 18.62 2.90
N GLN A 350 11.38 18.43 4.19
CA GLN A 350 10.89 19.46 5.09
C GLN A 350 11.89 19.80 6.20
N LEU A 351 13.02 19.08 6.26
CA LEU A 351 14.05 19.22 7.28
C LEU A 351 15.24 20.02 6.70
N PHE A 352 15.48 21.20 7.24
CA PHE A 352 16.43 22.18 6.68
C PHE A 352 17.57 22.55 7.63
N SER A 353 17.47 22.24 8.94
CA SER A 353 18.47 22.60 9.92
C SER A 353 19.71 21.69 9.82
N ASP A 354 20.85 22.20 10.27
CA ASP A 354 22.10 21.44 10.37
C ASP A 354 22.05 20.38 11.48
N THR A 355 21.14 20.54 12.45
CA THR A 355 21.02 19.62 13.58
C THR A 355 19.57 19.21 13.85
N VAL A 356 19.40 18.02 14.41
CA VAL A 356 18.09 17.49 14.85
C VAL A 356 17.43 18.39 15.89
N LEU A 357 18.18 18.91 16.85
CA LEU A 357 17.66 19.86 17.84
C LEU A 357 17.34 21.21 17.21
N GLY A 358 18.19 21.68 16.30
CA GLY A 358 17.98 22.90 15.52
C GLY A 358 16.68 22.88 14.73
N GLU A 359 16.29 21.72 14.18
CA GLU A 359 15.05 21.57 13.43
C GLU A 359 13.80 21.86 14.28
N LEU A 360 13.79 21.50 15.57
CA LEU A 360 12.69 21.80 16.48
C LEU A 360 12.63 23.30 16.83
N THR A 361 13.76 23.98 16.85
CA THR A 361 13.87 25.40 17.27
C THR A 361 13.80 26.39 16.11
N LEU A 362 14.07 25.94 14.87
CA LEU A 362 14.21 26.76 13.67
C LEU A 362 13.09 27.80 13.49
N ASN A 363 11.84 27.39 13.72
CA ASN A 363 10.66 28.26 13.58
C ASN A 363 9.96 28.53 14.92
N ASN A 364 10.60 28.23 16.03
CA ASN A 364 10.10 28.47 17.38
C ASN A 364 11.22 28.97 18.32
N PRO A 365 11.66 30.23 18.18
CA PRO A 365 12.73 30.80 19.00
C PRO A 365 12.45 30.78 20.50
N ALA A 366 11.19 30.63 20.91
CA ALA A 366 10.78 30.56 22.32
C ALA A 366 10.94 29.14 22.91
N LEU A 367 11.30 28.14 22.13
CA LEU A 367 11.56 26.79 22.61
C LEU A 367 12.97 26.72 23.20
N SER A 368 13.06 26.45 24.50
CA SER A 368 14.37 26.25 25.14
C SER A 368 15.00 24.93 24.71
N GLU A 369 16.33 24.84 24.78
CA GLU A 369 17.05 23.59 24.45
C GLU A 369 16.59 22.41 25.33
N GLU A 370 16.32 22.65 26.63
CA GLU A 370 15.85 21.62 27.54
C GLU A 370 14.53 21.02 27.05
N LYS A 371 13.56 21.89 26.71
CA LYS A 371 12.27 21.43 26.14
C LYS A 371 12.44 20.73 24.79
N GLY A 372 13.37 21.20 23.95
CA GLY A 372 13.73 20.52 22.73
C GLY A 372 14.23 19.08 22.97
N LYS A 373 15.12 18.89 23.94
CA LYS A 373 15.63 17.56 24.35
C LYS A 373 14.53 16.67 24.95
N GLU A 374 13.60 17.22 25.73
CA GLU A 374 12.41 16.47 26.20
C GLU A 374 11.54 15.98 25.04
N VAL A 375 11.31 16.83 24.05
CA VAL A 375 10.59 16.43 22.83
C VAL A 375 11.35 15.33 22.10
N LEU A 376 12.67 15.46 21.89
CA LEU A 376 13.49 14.43 21.25
C LEU A 376 13.44 13.09 22.01
N THR A 377 13.42 13.13 23.34
CA THR A 377 13.24 11.93 24.15
C THR A 377 11.88 11.28 23.90
N THR A 378 10.80 12.06 23.84
CA THR A 378 9.46 11.59 23.51
C THR A 378 9.40 10.96 22.10
N LEU A 379 10.18 11.51 21.16
CA LEU A 379 10.30 10.99 19.79
C LEU A 379 11.18 9.73 19.68
N GLY A 380 11.91 9.37 20.75
CA GLY A 380 12.93 8.32 20.72
C GLY A 380 14.12 8.70 19.83
N LEU A 381 14.52 9.96 19.88
CA LEU A 381 15.65 10.54 19.15
C LEU A 381 16.72 11.10 20.09
N ASN A 382 16.68 10.74 21.37
CA ASN A 382 17.69 11.11 22.36
C ASN A 382 19.08 10.60 21.95
N GLY A 383 20.11 11.43 22.17
CA GLY A 383 21.48 11.17 21.75
C GLY A 383 21.75 11.45 20.27
N MET A 384 20.77 12.02 19.54
CA MET A 384 20.90 12.41 18.13
C MET A 384 20.83 13.93 17.93
N GLU A 385 20.84 14.72 19.01
CA GLU A 385 20.61 16.16 19.04
C GLU A 385 21.46 16.93 18.02
N ASN A 386 22.74 16.56 17.94
CA ASN A 386 23.76 17.21 17.10
C ASN A 386 23.94 16.57 15.72
N ARG A 387 23.16 15.52 15.39
CA ARG A 387 23.25 14.89 14.06
C ARG A 387 22.54 15.75 13.03
N HIS A 388 23.03 15.69 11.78
CA HIS A 388 22.31 16.29 10.66
C HIS A 388 21.02 15.49 10.37
N PRO A 389 19.84 16.13 10.17
CA PRO A 389 18.59 15.45 9.91
C PRO A 389 18.63 14.47 8.72
N GLY A 390 19.41 14.79 7.69
CA GLY A 390 19.60 13.90 6.54
C GLY A 390 20.34 12.58 6.85
N SER A 391 21.02 12.47 8.00
CA SER A 391 21.66 11.23 8.45
C SER A 391 20.71 10.28 9.16
N LEU A 392 19.49 10.72 9.45
CA LEU A 392 18.46 9.93 10.10
C LEU A 392 17.81 8.97 9.12
N SER A 393 17.33 7.82 9.61
CA SER A 393 16.46 6.94 8.81
C SER A 393 15.14 7.64 8.49
N GLY A 394 14.45 7.21 7.40
CA GLY A 394 13.16 7.80 7.01
C GLY A 394 12.13 7.84 8.14
N GLY A 395 12.02 6.78 8.95
CA GLY A 395 11.14 6.77 10.12
C GLY A 395 11.58 7.74 11.23
N GLN A 396 12.90 7.97 11.42
CA GLN A 396 13.41 8.96 12.34
C GLN A 396 13.15 10.40 11.85
N GLN A 397 13.32 10.65 10.55
CA GLN A 397 13.00 11.94 9.92
C GLN A 397 11.50 12.25 10.07
N GLN A 398 10.64 11.27 9.88
CA GLN A 398 9.20 11.44 10.05
C GLN A 398 8.83 11.76 11.51
N ARG A 399 9.44 11.06 12.48
CA ARG A 399 9.24 11.41 13.90
C ARG A 399 9.74 12.81 14.23
N LEU A 400 10.86 13.24 13.66
CA LEU A 400 11.37 14.60 13.84
C LEU A 400 10.39 15.64 13.27
N SER A 401 9.84 15.46 12.08
CA SER A 401 8.81 16.34 11.49
C SER A 401 7.53 16.41 12.34
N LEU A 402 7.12 15.29 12.94
CA LEU A 402 6.00 15.28 13.91
C LEU A 402 6.33 16.06 15.18
N GLY A 403 7.57 15.96 15.67
CA GLY A 403 8.06 16.73 16.80
C GLY A 403 8.08 18.23 16.51
N THR A 404 8.52 18.62 15.33
CA THR A 404 8.46 20.02 14.86
C THR A 404 7.01 20.51 14.86
N ALA A 405 6.08 19.71 14.32
CA ALA A 405 4.65 20.01 14.34
C ALA A 405 4.12 20.24 15.77
N LEU A 406 4.52 19.41 16.73
CA LEU A 406 4.14 19.56 18.15
C LEU A 406 4.65 20.89 18.75
N CYS A 407 5.84 21.33 18.34
CA CYS A 407 6.45 22.57 18.84
C CYS A 407 5.86 23.84 18.23
N MET A 408 5.29 23.76 17.01
CA MET A 408 4.90 24.94 16.20
C MET A 408 3.65 25.68 16.65
N LYS A 409 2.80 25.11 17.50
CA LYS A 409 1.58 25.75 18.07
C LYS A 409 0.70 26.45 17.00
N ARG A 410 0.54 25.84 15.82
CA ARG A 410 -0.30 26.38 14.74
C ARG A 410 -1.79 26.09 14.98
N LYS A 411 -2.64 26.94 14.41
CA LYS A 411 -4.09 26.82 14.54
C LYS A 411 -4.68 25.65 13.73
N LEU A 412 -4.08 25.34 12.59
CA LEU A 412 -4.48 24.22 11.74
C LEU A 412 -3.27 23.31 11.50
N MET A 413 -3.42 22.04 11.85
CA MET A 413 -2.41 21.02 11.65
C MET A 413 -2.83 20.10 10.53
N LEU A 414 -1.96 19.89 9.55
CA LEU A 414 -2.17 19.00 8.41
C LEU A 414 -1.09 17.93 8.40
N TYR A 415 -1.48 16.68 8.19
CA TYR A 415 -0.59 15.54 8.06
C TYR A 415 -0.91 14.78 6.79
N ASP A 416 0.09 14.55 5.93
CA ASP A 416 -0.08 13.77 4.70
C ASP A 416 0.63 12.42 4.86
N GLU A 417 -0.14 11.32 4.93
CA GLU A 417 0.29 9.94 5.12
C GLU A 417 1.34 9.72 6.24
N PRO A 418 1.07 10.17 7.49
CA PRO A 418 2.08 10.21 8.55
C PRO A 418 2.51 8.83 9.08
N THR A 419 1.85 7.73 8.71
CA THR A 419 2.16 6.36 9.16
C THR A 419 2.66 5.45 8.04
N SER A 420 3.02 5.99 6.88
CA SER A 420 3.56 5.18 5.79
C SER A 420 4.85 4.47 6.22
N GLY A 421 4.93 3.15 6.00
CA GLY A 421 6.09 2.32 6.37
C GLY A 421 6.37 2.22 7.87
N GLN A 422 5.41 2.53 8.75
CA GLN A 422 5.58 2.44 10.19
C GLN A 422 5.15 1.07 10.75
N ASP A 423 5.94 0.58 11.70
CA ASP A 423 5.59 -0.55 12.56
C ASP A 423 4.48 -0.20 13.57
N GLY A 424 4.03 -1.19 14.34
CA GLY A 424 2.94 -0.98 15.30
C GLY A 424 3.29 -0.02 16.45
N GLU A 425 4.54 0.00 16.91
CA GLU A 425 5.00 0.91 17.98
C GLU A 425 5.07 2.37 17.48
N ASN A 426 5.67 2.58 16.31
CA ASN A 426 5.77 3.92 15.72
C ASN A 426 4.40 4.49 15.33
N LEU A 427 3.48 3.66 14.85
CA LEU A 427 2.09 4.06 14.59
C LEU A 427 1.38 4.56 15.86
N LEU A 428 1.53 3.84 16.98
CA LEU A 428 0.97 4.26 18.27
C LEU A 428 1.53 5.62 18.69
N ARG A 429 2.84 5.77 18.64
CA ARG A 429 3.54 7.02 18.98
C ARG A 429 3.10 8.17 18.08
N THR A 430 2.95 7.94 16.78
CA THR A 430 2.43 8.93 15.82
C THR A 430 1.01 9.37 16.19
N ALA A 431 0.11 8.44 16.52
CA ALA A 431 -1.25 8.80 16.94
C ALA A 431 -1.26 9.64 18.22
N GLU A 432 -0.40 9.33 19.21
CA GLU A 432 -0.26 10.11 20.45
C GLU A 432 0.28 11.52 20.20
N LEU A 433 1.29 11.65 19.34
CA LEU A 433 1.85 12.96 18.95
C LEU A 433 0.83 13.84 18.25
N ILE A 434 0.05 13.28 17.32
CA ILE A 434 -1.04 14.01 16.64
C ILE A 434 -2.09 14.49 17.65
N ARG A 435 -2.51 13.62 18.59
CA ARG A 435 -3.44 14.01 19.68
C ARG A 435 -2.86 15.11 20.57
N ALA A 436 -1.57 15.03 20.90
CA ALA A 436 -0.89 16.04 21.71
C ALA A 436 -0.84 17.40 20.99
N ALA A 437 -0.47 17.41 19.71
CA ALA A 437 -0.45 18.62 18.89
C ALA A 437 -1.86 19.23 18.72
N ASN A 438 -2.90 18.41 18.58
CA ASN A 438 -4.28 18.86 18.42
C ASN A 438 -4.82 19.62 19.66
N LYS A 439 -4.28 19.38 20.87
CA LYS A 439 -4.71 20.12 22.07
C LYS A 439 -4.52 21.63 21.96
N GLN A 440 -3.63 22.10 21.09
CA GLN A 440 -3.31 23.49 20.86
C GLN A 440 -3.84 24.04 19.53
N ALA A 441 -4.35 23.15 18.67
CA ALA A 441 -4.89 23.49 17.36
C ALA A 441 -6.40 23.75 17.40
N ALA A 442 -6.90 24.59 16.50
CA ALA A 442 -8.34 24.74 16.26
C ALA A 442 -8.91 23.49 15.58
N SER A 443 -8.16 22.90 14.67
CA SER A 443 -8.52 21.63 14.02
C SER A 443 -7.27 20.94 13.46
N THR A 444 -7.36 19.62 13.28
CA THR A 444 -6.32 18.80 12.67
C THR A 444 -6.90 17.96 11.53
N LEU A 445 -6.23 17.93 10.37
CA LEU A 445 -6.59 17.07 9.26
C LEU A 445 -5.46 16.07 8.99
N ILE A 446 -5.82 14.82 8.75
CA ILE A 446 -4.89 13.73 8.47
C ILE A 446 -5.33 13.07 7.16
N VAL A 447 -4.58 13.29 6.09
CA VAL A 447 -4.74 12.51 4.86
C VAL A 447 -4.15 11.13 5.12
N THR A 448 -4.96 10.09 5.04
CA THR A 448 -4.45 8.73 5.27
C THR A 448 -5.39 7.64 4.73
N HIS A 449 -4.76 6.53 4.37
CA HIS A 449 -5.42 5.26 4.02
C HIS A 449 -5.27 4.20 5.13
N ASP A 450 -4.79 4.59 6.30
CA ASP A 450 -4.48 3.69 7.40
C ASP A 450 -5.63 3.60 8.41
N PRO A 451 -6.45 2.51 8.39
CA PRO A 451 -7.57 2.37 9.31
C PRO A 451 -7.14 2.30 10.78
N GLU A 452 -5.95 1.76 11.07
CA GLU A 452 -5.46 1.69 12.44
C GLU A 452 -5.15 3.09 13.00
N LEU A 453 -4.56 3.98 12.19
CA LEU A 453 -4.34 5.37 12.60
C LEU A 453 -5.66 6.11 12.80
N ILE A 454 -6.60 5.97 11.84
CA ILE A 454 -7.92 6.62 11.89
C ILE A 454 -8.63 6.26 13.20
N LEU A 455 -8.74 4.97 13.52
CA LEU A 455 -9.44 4.50 14.70
C LEU A 455 -8.74 4.87 16.02
N ARG A 456 -7.45 5.19 15.98
CA ARG A 456 -6.68 5.58 17.17
C ARG A 456 -6.78 7.07 17.50
N CYS A 457 -6.92 7.94 16.51
CA CYS A 457 -6.84 9.38 16.79
C CYS A 457 -7.91 10.25 16.13
N ALA A 458 -8.57 9.80 15.06
CA ALA A 458 -9.55 10.63 14.38
C ALA A 458 -10.88 10.68 15.14
N THR A 459 -11.57 11.81 15.03
CA THR A 459 -12.91 12.08 15.57
C THR A 459 -13.95 12.14 14.47
N HIS A 460 -13.53 12.49 13.23
CA HIS A 460 -14.39 12.63 12.06
C HIS A 460 -13.72 12.04 10.83
N ILE A 461 -14.54 11.77 9.83
CA ILE A 461 -14.12 11.37 8.49
C ILE A 461 -14.58 12.42 7.49
N LEU A 462 -13.67 12.86 6.64
CA LEU A 462 -13.92 13.66 5.44
C LEU A 462 -13.59 12.80 4.22
N HIS A 463 -14.61 12.41 3.46
CA HIS A 463 -14.41 11.65 2.23
C HIS A 463 -14.37 12.59 1.04
N ILE A 464 -13.22 12.65 0.35
CA ILE A 464 -13.03 13.37 -0.91
C ILE A 464 -13.07 12.35 -2.06
N HIS A 465 -13.88 12.63 -3.08
CA HIS A 465 -13.99 11.83 -4.29
C HIS A 465 -14.06 12.76 -5.51
N ALA A 466 -13.21 12.51 -6.51
CA ALA A 466 -13.13 13.31 -7.74
C ALA A 466 -13.06 14.84 -7.50
N GLY A 467 -12.31 15.27 -6.47
CA GLY A 467 -12.13 16.68 -6.13
C GLY A 467 -13.26 17.30 -5.29
N GLU A 468 -14.30 16.57 -4.92
CA GLU A 468 -15.44 17.05 -4.17
C GLU A 468 -15.57 16.39 -2.80
N VAL A 469 -16.15 17.12 -1.85
CA VAL A 469 -16.52 16.56 -0.53
C VAL A 469 -17.77 15.68 -0.72
N LYS A 470 -17.56 14.38 -0.70
CA LYS A 470 -18.63 13.39 -0.79
C LYS A 470 -19.41 13.25 0.52
N LYS A 471 -18.70 13.30 1.63
CA LYS A 471 -19.28 13.17 2.97
C LYS A 471 -18.35 13.67 4.07
N PHE A 472 -18.93 14.34 5.07
CA PHE A 472 -18.29 14.67 6.33
C PHE A 472 -19.15 14.14 7.47
N ILE A 473 -18.58 13.28 8.34
CA ILE A 473 -19.33 12.60 9.41
C ILE A 473 -18.46 12.34 10.63
N PRO A 474 -19.03 12.29 11.85
CA PRO A 474 -18.30 11.82 13.02
C PRO A 474 -17.88 10.35 12.89
N LEU A 475 -16.77 9.99 13.51
CA LEU A 475 -16.24 8.62 13.56
C LEU A 475 -16.90 7.85 14.74
N ASP A 476 -18.22 7.76 14.73
CA ASP A 476 -19.03 6.90 15.57
C ASP A 476 -19.22 5.50 14.92
N ALA A 477 -20.11 4.69 15.44
CA ALA A 477 -20.41 3.38 14.86
C ALA A 477 -20.83 3.47 13.38
N ARG A 478 -21.58 4.52 12.99
CA ARG A 478 -22.01 4.76 11.60
C ARG A 478 -20.81 5.22 10.74
N GLY A 479 -19.95 6.07 11.31
CA GLY A 479 -18.70 6.50 10.66
C GLY A 479 -17.77 5.33 10.38
N VAL A 480 -17.61 4.39 11.32
CA VAL A 480 -16.82 3.16 11.11
C VAL A 480 -17.41 2.30 10.00
N ILE A 481 -18.73 2.10 9.97
CA ILE A 481 -19.41 1.36 8.88
C ILE A 481 -19.16 2.06 7.54
N TYR A 482 -19.28 3.39 7.50
CA TYR A 482 -19.01 4.15 6.27
C TYR A 482 -17.55 4.02 5.81
N MET A 483 -16.58 4.10 6.74
CA MET A 483 -15.16 3.90 6.46
C MET A 483 -14.88 2.51 5.87
N LYS A 484 -15.47 1.45 6.46
CA LYS A 484 -15.39 0.08 5.93
C LYS A 484 -15.88 0.01 4.48
N LYS A 485 -17.00 0.65 4.19
CA LYS A 485 -17.57 0.71 2.84
C LYS A 485 -16.64 1.42 1.85
N VAL A 486 -16.10 2.59 2.22
CA VAL A 486 -15.15 3.34 1.36
C VAL A 486 -13.88 2.54 1.14
N PHE A 487 -13.39 1.85 2.16
CA PHE A 487 -12.23 0.95 2.03
C PHE A 487 -12.57 -0.39 1.35
N GLY A 488 -13.83 -0.58 0.91
CA GLY A 488 -14.30 -1.71 0.12
C GLY A 488 -14.39 -3.01 0.90
N GLU A 489 -14.56 -2.97 2.21
CA GLU A 489 -14.64 -4.15 3.06
C GLU A 489 -16.04 -4.79 3.04
N ASP A 490 -17.11 -4.02 2.77
CA ASP A 490 -18.46 -4.54 2.58
C ASP A 490 -18.64 -5.36 1.28
N ALA A 491 -17.69 -5.27 0.33
CA ALA A 491 -17.77 -5.99 -0.93
C ALA A 491 -17.42 -7.49 -0.81
N GLN A 492 -17.05 -7.98 0.37
CA GLN A 492 -16.72 -9.39 0.62
C GLN A 492 -17.84 -10.22 1.22
N THR A 493 -19.02 -9.67 1.51
CA THR A 493 -20.21 -10.50 1.52
C THR A 493 -20.44 -10.96 0.08
N LYS A 494 -19.88 -12.12 -0.25
CA LYS A 494 -20.07 -12.83 -1.51
C LYS A 494 -21.56 -12.80 -1.84
N LYS A 495 -21.97 -11.96 -2.79
CA LYS A 495 -23.08 -12.36 -3.64
C LYS A 495 -22.65 -13.70 -4.22
N PRO A 496 -23.43 -14.76 -4.06
CA PRO A 496 -23.07 -16.04 -4.65
C PRO A 496 -22.75 -15.77 -6.11
N GLN A 497 -21.53 -16.13 -6.56
CA GLN A 497 -21.15 -15.98 -7.96
C GLN A 497 -22.18 -16.80 -8.74
N LYS A 498 -23.05 -16.11 -9.47
CA LYS A 498 -23.96 -16.77 -10.39
C LYS A 498 -23.10 -17.53 -11.37
N THR A 499 -23.13 -18.85 -11.31
CA THR A 499 -22.42 -19.72 -12.25
C THR A 499 -23.37 -20.10 -13.39
N GLY A 500 -22.84 -20.35 -14.59
CA GLY A 500 -23.63 -20.77 -15.74
C GLY A 500 -24.42 -19.66 -16.44
N ILE A 501 -25.60 -19.98 -16.96
CA ILE A 501 -26.47 -19.09 -17.76
C ILE A 501 -26.77 -17.74 -17.07
N PRO A 502 -27.05 -17.65 -15.73
CA PRO A 502 -27.25 -16.37 -15.05
C PRO A 502 -26.05 -15.41 -15.12
N ARG A 503 -24.83 -15.94 -15.18
CA ARG A 503 -23.60 -15.12 -15.32
C ARG A 503 -23.42 -14.60 -16.75
N LEU A 504 -23.74 -15.42 -17.76
CA LEU A 504 -23.76 -15.03 -19.17
C LEU A 504 -24.78 -13.90 -19.42
N LEU A 505 -25.96 -13.96 -18.81
CA LEU A 505 -27.00 -12.94 -18.91
C LEU A 505 -26.61 -11.60 -18.26
N GLU A 506 -25.69 -11.60 -17.31
CA GLU A 506 -25.17 -10.37 -16.68
C GLU A 506 -24.18 -9.62 -17.61
N PHE A 507 -23.40 -10.35 -18.41
CA PHE A 507 -22.49 -9.77 -19.41
C PHE A 507 -23.21 -9.22 -20.64
N THR A 508 -24.39 -9.73 -20.96
CA THR A 508 -25.11 -9.33 -22.17
C THR A 508 -25.88 -8.00 -22.06
N GLY A 509 -26.09 -7.45 -20.84
CA GLY A 509 -26.63 -6.12 -20.62
C GLY A 509 -27.79 -5.73 -21.56
N ARG A 510 -27.56 -4.71 -22.43
CA ARG A 510 -28.51 -4.23 -23.47
C ARG A 510 -28.82 -5.24 -24.58
N HIS A 511 -28.02 -6.31 -24.73
CA HIS A 511 -28.14 -7.30 -25.80
C HIS A 511 -28.89 -8.60 -25.38
N ARG A 512 -29.53 -8.61 -24.22
CA ARG A 512 -30.34 -9.76 -23.75
C ARG A 512 -31.35 -10.27 -24.77
N PRO A 513 -32.09 -9.43 -25.54
CA PRO A 513 -33.01 -9.90 -26.57
C PRO A 513 -32.32 -10.64 -27.70
N LEU A 514 -31.11 -10.19 -28.10
CA LEU A 514 -30.30 -10.82 -29.15
C LEU A 514 -29.79 -12.21 -28.73
N LEU A 515 -29.45 -12.39 -27.46
CA LEU A 515 -29.04 -13.70 -26.92
C LEU A 515 -30.20 -14.68 -26.92
N GLY A 516 -31.41 -14.23 -26.55
CA GLY A 516 -32.65 -15.02 -26.61
C GLY A 516 -32.98 -15.44 -28.04
N ALA A 517 -32.84 -14.51 -28.99
CA ALA A 517 -33.05 -14.79 -30.41
C ALA A 517 -32.03 -15.82 -30.98
N ALA A 518 -30.74 -15.67 -30.58
CA ALA A 518 -29.70 -16.61 -30.99
C ALA A 518 -29.91 -18.02 -30.41
N GLN A 519 -30.37 -18.15 -29.18
CA GLN A 519 -30.72 -19.45 -28.57
C GLN A 519 -31.94 -20.10 -29.25
N LEU A 520 -32.95 -19.31 -29.61
CA LEU A 520 -34.13 -19.76 -30.33
C LEU A 520 -33.76 -20.25 -31.73
N LEU A 521 -32.92 -19.50 -32.46
CA LEU A 521 -32.41 -19.88 -33.79
C LEU A 521 -31.55 -21.13 -33.73
N SER A 522 -30.71 -21.29 -32.70
CA SER A 522 -29.90 -22.47 -32.46
C SER A 522 -30.77 -23.71 -32.19
N GLY A 523 -31.84 -23.56 -31.39
CA GLY A 523 -32.83 -24.63 -31.14
C GLY A 523 -33.58 -25.05 -32.39
N ILE A 524 -34.02 -24.08 -33.21
CA ILE A 524 -34.67 -24.35 -34.51
C ILE A 524 -33.70 -25.04 -35.48
N SER A 525 -32.44 -24.60 -35.55
CA SER A 525 -31.41 -25.24 -36.37
C SER A 525 -31.15 -26.68 -35.94
N ALA A 526 -31.13 -26.97 -34.64
CA ALA A 526 -30.98 -28.33 -34.13
C ALA A 526 -32.18 -29.24 -34.50
N LEU A 527 -33.39 -28.69 -34.47
CA LEU A 527 -34.60 -29.40 -34.94
C LEU A 527 -34.55 -29.73 -36.44
N PHE A 528 -34.08 -28.79 -37.28
CA PHE A 528 -33.89 -29.02 -38.72
C PHE A 528 -32.81 -30.07 -39.01
N LEU A 529 -31.75 -30.16 -38.18
CA LEU A 529 -30.72 -31.20 -38.28
C LEU A 529 -31.26 -32.60 -37.96
N LEU A 530 -32.30 -32.72 -37.13
CA LEU A 530 -32.99 -33.97 -36.85
C LEU A 530 -33.96 -34.39 -37.98
N GLY A 531 -34.41 -33.44 -38.81
CA GLY A 531 -35.35 -33.70 -39.93
C GLY A 531 -34.94 -34.82 -40.87
N PRO A 532 -33.71 -34.86 -41.38
CA PRO A 532 -33.22 -35.96 -42.26
C PRO A 532 -33.28 -37.32 -41.56
N PHE A 533 -32.96 -37.43 -40.28
CA PHE A 533 -33.03 -38.68 -39.52
C PHE A 533 -34.47 -39.16 -39.33
N VAL A 534 -35.40 -38.25 -39.10
CA VAL A 534 -36.83 -38.56 -39.02
C VAL A 534 -37.36 -39.01 -40.37
N CYS A 535 -36.98 -38.37 -41.47
CA CYS A 535 -37.36 -38.79 -42.84
C CYS A 535 -36.80 -40.17 -43.18
N VAL A 536 -35.53 -40.44 -42.86
CA VAL A 536 -34.92 -41.78 -43.07
C VAL A 536 -35.62 -42.83 -42.24
N TYR A 537 -36.00 -42.51 -40.98
CA TYR A 537 -36.76 -43.44 -40.14
C TYR A 537 -38.12 -43.79 -40.73
N PHE A 538 -38.88 -42.81 -41.21
CA PHE A 538 -40.19 -43.03 -41.81
C PHE A 538 -40.09 -43.75 -43.18
N ALA A 539 -39.05 -43.44 -44.00
CA ALA A 539 -38.79 -44.14 -45.23
C ALA A 539 -38.40 -45.62 -44.97
N ALA A 540 -37.53 -45.87 -44.01
CA ALA A 540 -37.16 -47.22 -43.60
C ALA A 540 -38.37 -48.05 -43.08
N ARG A 541 -39.20 -47.37 -42.27
CA ARG A 541 -40.43 -47.95 -41.73
C ARG A 541 -41.44 -48.29 -42.84
N ALA A 542 -41.63 -47.39 -43.82
CA ALA A 542 -42.51 -47.62 -44.98
C ALA A 542 -42.02 -48.77 -45.84
N LEU A 543 -40.71 -48.91 -46.09
CA LEU A 543 -40.06 -49.99 -46.77
C LEU A 543 -40.25 -51.35 -46.05
N LEU A 544 -40.06 -51.33 -44.71
CA LEU A 544 -40.28 -52.58 -43.93
C LEU A 544 -41.74 -53.00 -43.85
N THR A 545 -42.68 -52.05 -43.77
CA THR A 545 -44.12 -52.37 -43.82
C THR A 545 -44.60 -52.74 -45.19
N GLY A 546 -43.97 -52.26 -46.29
CA GLY A 546 -44.26 -52.65 -47.66
C GLY A 546 -43.74 -54.06 -48.00
N LEU A 547 -42.69 -54.52 -47.32
CA LEU A 547 -42.13 -55.90 -47.50
C LEU A 547 -42.92 -56.98 -46.73
N THR A 548 -43.76 -56.60 -45.76
CA THR A 548 -44.61 -57.52 -44.97
C THR A 548 -46.03 -57.67 -45.54
N GLY A 549 -46.36 -56.91 -46.63
CA GLY A 549 -47.67 -56.92 -47.28
C GLY A 549 -47.75 -57.64 -48.58
N GLY A 550 -46.76 -58.46 -48.94
CA GLY A 550 -46.73 -59.25 -50.18
C GLY A 550 -46.66 -60.76 -49.91
N GLY A 551 -47.80 -61.31 -49.43
CA GLY A 551 -47.90 -62.75 -49.23
C GLY A 551 -49.35 -63.21 -49.21
N PHE A 552 -49.85 -63.58 -50.37
CA PHE A 552 -51.15 -64.16 -50.73
C PHE A 552 -52.30 -63.22 -50.89
#